data_66bbfa3839e679c258e9239b6fe4e227
#
_entry.id   66bbfa3839e679c258e9239b6fe4e227
#
_cell.length_a   1.000
_cell.length_b   1.000
_cell.length_c   1.000
_cell.angle_alpha   90.00
_cell.angle_beta   90.00
_cell.angle_gamma   90.00
#
_symmetry.space_group_name_H-M   'P 1'
#
loop_
_entity.id
_entity.type
_entity.pdbx_description
1 polymer ?
#
loop_
_entity_poly.entity_id
_entity_poly.type
_entity_poly.pdbx_seq_one_letter_code
_entity_poly.pdbx_strand_id
1 'polypeptide(L)'
;MFPGGLIERDDFNSYKLLSCDGVRYDQILLSMIADMGKRYPGVKTDRFFLFGHSGGGQFTNRFLFVHPERLKAVSIGAPGRPTYLNFEENYFWGVKDFTRYFDKGLDLEQVKKVPVQITVGELDTKFIGDSPYGTNRVERMRSLKKNLEENGLQVSLEILPGLEHGDGEKE
;
A
#
# COMPACT_ATOMS: atom_id res chain seq x y z
N MET A 1 -2.19 14.24 -19.12
CA MET A 1 -2.72 13.30 -20.13
C MET A 1 -1.94 12.01 -19.93
N PHE A 2 -2.57 10.98 -19.37
CA PHE A 2 -1.95 9.66 -19.37
C PHE A 2 -1.73 9.26 -20.83
N PRO A 3 -0.59 8.68 -21.20
CA PRO A 3 -0.45 8.12 -22.53
C PRO A 3 -1.58 7.09 -22.73
N GLY A 4 -2.57 7.43 -23.51
CA GLY A 4 -3.66 6.50 -23.82
C GLY A 4 -3.07 5.34 -24.61
N GLY A 5 -2.99 4.17 -24.00
CA GLY A 5 -2.47 2.97 -24.61
C GLY A 5 -1.94 1.92 -23.65
N LEU A 6 -1.89 2.19 -22.35
CA LEU A 6 -1.34 1.28 -21.35
C LEU A 6 -2.38 0.71 -20.37
N ILE A 7 -3.67 0.83 -20.63
CA ILE A 7 -4.69 0.16 -19.83
C ILE A 7 -5.11 -1.10 -20.60
N GLU A 8 -4.24 -2.08 -20.61
CA GLU A 8 -4.65 -3.45 -20.89
C GLU A 8 -5.41 -4.01 -19.67
N ARG A 9 -6.26 -5.02 -19.91
CA ARG A 9 -7.20 -5.58 -18.92
C ARG A 9 -6.53 -6.03 -17.61
N ASP A 10 -5.22 -6.28 -17.64
CA ASP A 10 -4.42 -6.76 -16.50
C ASP A 10 -3.82 -5.64 -15.64
N ASP A 11 -3.71 -4.41 -16.15
CA ASP A 11 -3.17 -3.27 -15.40
C ASP A 11 -4.00 -2.94 -14.15
N PHE A 12 -5.30 -3.20 -14.18
CA PHE A 12 -6.18 -2.99 -13.02
C PHE A 12 -5.74 -3.79 -11.78
N ASN A 13 -5.09 -4.94 -11.97
CA ASN A 13 -4.57 -5.75 -10.87
C ASN A 13 -3.06 -5.57 -10.66
N SER A 14 -2.31 -5.30 -11.73
CA SER A 14 -0.86 -5.30 -11.73
C SER A 14 -0.25 -4.13 -10.94
N TYR A 15 -0.84 -2.92 -11.01
CA TYR A 15 -0.34 -1.74 -10.28
C TYR A 15 -0.25 -1.97 -8.77
N LYS A 16 -1.14 -2.80 -8.21
CA LYS A 16 -1.19 -3.13 -6.78
C LYS A 16 0.10 -3.78 -6.29
N LEU A 17 0.82 -4.45 -7.20
CA LEU A 17 2.05 -5.18 -6.92
C LEU A 17 3.30 -4.28 -6.96
N LEU A 18 3.21 -3.03 -7.38
CA LEU A 18 4.27 -2.06 -7.67
C LEU A 18 5.23 -2.49 -8.78
N SER A 19 5.54 -3.77 -8.91
CA SER A 19 6.39 -4.34 -9.96
C SER A 19 5.69 -5.56 -10.55
N CYS A 20 5.33 -5.49 -11.82
CA CYS A 20 4.66 -6.59 -12.55
C CYS A 20 5.02 -6.50 -14.03
N ASP A 21 5.39 -7.63 -14.64
CA ASP A 21 5.68 -7.77 -16.06
C ASP A 21 6.63 -6.70 -16.64
N GLY A 22 7.67 -6.38 -15.89
CA GLY A 22 8.66 -5.37 -16.26
C GLY A 22 8.22 -3.92 -16.06
N VAL A 23 6.99 -3.68 -15.60
CA VAL A 23 6.48 -2.34 -15.29
C VAL A 23 6.67 -2.03 -13.79
N ARG A 24 7.25 -0.86 -13.50
CA ARG A 24 7.47 -0.33 -12.14
C ARG A 24 6.48 0.80 -11.87
N TYR A 25 5.32 0.46 -11.33
CA TYR A 25 4.23 1.42 -11.05
C TYR A 25 4.60 2.42 -9.94
N ASP A 26 5.47 2.05 -9.03
CA ASP A 26 6.06 2.94 -8.04
C ASP A 26 6.89 4.05 -8.70
N GLN A 27 7.68 3.72 -9.73
CA GLN A 27 8.48 4.69 -10.48
C GLN A 27 7.58 5.60 -11.34
N ILE A 28 6.46 5.08 -11.85
CA ILE A 28 5.47 5.89 -12.57
C ILE A 28 4.90 6.97 -11.62
N LEU A 29 4.48 6.61 -10.40
CA LEU A 29 4.01 7.58 -9.41
C LEU A 29 5.10 8.63 -9.09
N LEU A 30 6.32 8.20 -8.85
CA LEU A 30 7.44 9.12 -8.56
C LEU A 30 7.71 10.08 -9.72
N SER A 31 7.61 9.60 -10.97
CA SER A 31 7.77 10.42 -12.17
C SER A 31 6.66 11.46 -12.30
N MET A 32 5.41 11.08 -12.00
CA MET A 32 4.27 12.01 -11.98
C MET A 32 4.46 13.11 -10.92
N ILE A 33 4.92 12.75 -9.72
CA ILE A 33 5.20 13.71 -8.64
C ILE A 33 6.34 14.66 -9.04
N ALA A 34 7.39 14.14 -9.68
CA ALA A 34 8.50 14.97 -10.17
C ALA A 34 8.04 15.95 -11.26
N ASP A 35 7.14 15.53 -12.16
CA ASP A 35 6.56 16.40 -13.19
C ASP A 35 5.69 17.51 -12.56
N MET A 36 4.93 17.19 -11.52
CA MET A 36 4.17 18.19 -10.75
C MET A 36 5.08 19.28 -10.17
N GLY A 37 6.22 18.91 -9.61
CA GLY A 37 7.21 19.89 -9.09
C GLY A 37 7.79 20.81 -10.16
N LYS A 38 7.94 20.32 -11.40
CA LYS A 38 8.37 21.14 -12.54
C LYS A 38 7.30 22.10 -13.01
N ARG A 39 6.05 21.65 -13.08
CA ARG A 39 4.91 22.45 -13.56
C ARG A 39 4.46 23.50 -12.55
N TYR A 40 4.61 23.21 -11.27
CA TYR A 40 4.13 24.06 -10.18
C TYR A 40 5.27 24.37 -9.21
N PRO A 41 6.17 25.32 -9.53
CA PRO A 41 7.26 25.74 -8.64
C PRO A 41 6.69 26.23 -7.30
N GLY A 42 7.07 25.61 -6.21
CA GLY A 42 6.51 25.87 -4.86
C GLY A 42 5.79 24.68 -4.27
N VAL A 43 5.38 23.70 -5.06
CA VAL A 43 4.91 22.40 -4.56
C VAL A 43 6.14 21.58 -4.12
N LYS A 44 6.19 21.22 -2.84
CA LYS A 44 7.25 20.35 -2.31
C LYS A 44 6.97 18.91 -2.69
N THR A 45 7.86 18.32 -3.48
CA THR A 45 7.72 16.97 -4.04
C THR A 45 8.75 15.97 -3.52
N ASP A 46 9.63 16.41 -2.61
CA ASP A 46 10.65 15.57 -1.96
C ASP A 46 10.01 14.48 -1.10
N ARG A 47 9.08 14.86 -0.23
CA ARG A 47 8.30 13.96 0.63
C ARG A 47 6.82 14.35 0.62
N PHE A 48 5.94 13.35 0.60
CA PHE A 48 4.50 13.52 0.50
C PHE A 48 3.73 12.59 1.44
N PHE A 49 2.44 12.87 1.63
CA PHE A 49 1.49 11.95 2.25
C PHE A 49 0.92 11.04 1.17
N LEU A 50 0.76 9.75 1.48
CA LEU A 50 0.17 8.80 0.55
C LEU A 50 -1.03 8.12 1.21
N PHE A 51 -2.16 8.19 0.54
CA PHE A 51 -3.39 7.49 0.91
C PHE A 51 -3.83 6.58 -0.24
N GLY A 52 -4.35 5.41 0.10
CA GLY A 52 -5.01 4.54 -0.86
C GLY A 52 -6.02 3.63 -0.19
N HIS A 53 -7.12 3.35 -0.88
CA HIS A 53 -8.18 2.45 -0.42
C HIS A 53 -8.24 1.20 -1.30
N SER A 54 -8.59 0.04 -0.73
CA SER A 54 -8.73 -1.24 -1.42
C SER A 54 -7.47 -1.62 -2.23
N GLY A 55 -7.55 -1.63 -3.55
CA GLY A 55 -6.37 -1.79 -4.43
C GLY A 55 -5.31 -0.72 -4.23
N GLY A 56 -5.73 0.54 -4.06
CA GLY A 56 -4.83 1.65 -3.69
C GLY A 56 -4.21 1.46 -2.31
N GLY A 57 -4.93 0.85 -1.36
CA GLY A 57 -4.41 0.46 -0.04
C GLY A 57 -3.29 -0.58 -0.16
N GLN A 58 -3.42 -1.55 -1.07
CA GLN A 58 -2.35 -2.51 -1.37
C GLN A 58 -1.12 -1.81 -1.95
N PHE A 59 -1.32 -0.87 -2.88
CA PHE A 59 -0.26 -0.05 -3.45
C PHE A 59 0.46 0.76 -2.35
N THR A 60 -0.29 1.48 -1.51
CA THR A 60 0.24 2.34 -0.44
C THR A 60 1.05 1.53 0.58
N ASN A 61 0.55 0.38 0.99
CA ASN A 61 1.24 -0.52 1.92
C ASN A 61 2.61 -0.97 1.35
N ARG A 62 2.67 -1.36 0.09
CA ARG A 62 3.90 -1.79 -0.57
C ARG A 62 4.84 -0.62 -0.86
N PHE A 63 4.28 0.54 -1.24
CA PHE A 63 5.06 1.75 -1.50
C PHE A 63 5.81 2.22 -0.24
N LEU A 64 5.21 2.07 0.95
CA LEU A 64 5.87 2.30 2.23
C LEU A 64 7.17 1.48 2.37
N PHE A 65 7.17 0.24 1.93
CA PHE A 65 8.34 -0.64 2.05
C PHE A 65 9.42 -0.36 1.00
N VAL A 66 9.02 0.14 -0.18
CA VAL A 66 9.95 0.42 -1.28
C VAL A 66 10.53 1.83 -1.18
N HIS A 67 9.74 2.82 -0.80
CA HIS A 67 10.12 4.24 -0.81
C HIS A 67 9.80 4.98 0.51
N PRO A 68 10.21 4.47 1.67
CA PRO A 68 9.94 5.14 2.95
C PRO A 68 10.53 6.56 3.01
N GLU A 69 11.67 6.79 2.36
CA GLU A 69 12.35 8.07 2.29
C GLU A 69 11.51 9.18 1.61
N ARG A 70 10.54 8.78 0.79
CA ARG A 70 9.65 9.70 0.07
C ARG A 70 8.38 10.05 0.85
N LEU A 71 8.15 9.43 2.00
CA LEU A 71 6.89 9.52 2.73
C LEU A 71 7.02 10.38 3.99
N LYS A 72 6.02 11.23 4.24
CA LYS A 72 5.79 11.91 5.52
C LYS A 72 4.96 11.07 6.46
N ALA A 73 3.90 10.46 5.94
CA ALA A 73 3.05 9.46 6.56
C ALA A 73 2.25 8.73 5.48
N VAL A 74 1.66 7.59 5.85
CA VAL A 74 0.76 6.83 4.97
C VAL A 74 -0.57 6.54 5.66
N SER A 75 -1.64 6.46 4.84
CA SER A 75 -2.93 5.94 5.28
C SER A 75 -3.34 4.78 4.37
N ILE A 76 -3.45 3.59 4.94
CA ILE A 76 -3.69 2.31 4.26
C ILE A 76 -5.15 1.91 4.50
N GLY A 77 -6.01 2.12 3.51
CA GLY A 77 -7.44 1.84 3.58
C GLY A 77 -7.78 0.44 3.07
N ALA A 78 -8.26 -0.43 3.95
CA ALA A 78 -8.92 -1.70 3.67
C ALA A 78 -8.32 -2.56 2.54
N PRO A 79 -6.99 -2.78 2.43
CA PRO A 79 -6.42 -3.65 1.41
C PRO A 79 -6.89 -5.10 1.58
N GLY A 80 -7.27 -5.73 0.47
CA GLY A 80 -7.65 -7.15 0.50
C GLY A 80 -6.44 -8.07 0.72
N ARG A 81 -5.28 -7.73 0.19
CA ARG A 81 -4.02 -8.52 0.29
C ARG A 81 -2.84 -7.61 0.61
N PRO A 82 -2.71 -7.15 1.87
CA PRO A 82 -1.53 -6.37 2.27
C PRO A 82 -0.28 -7.25 2.26
N THR A 83 0.89 -6.60 2.16
CA THR A 83 2.19 -7.22 2.39
C THR A 83 2.55 -7.03 3.86
N TYR A 84 2.99 -8.09 4.51
CA TYR A 84 3.44 -8.11 5.89
C TYR A 84 4.97 -8.03 5.97
N LEU A 85 5.51 -7.49 7.04
CA LEU A 85 6.93 -7.61 7.37
C LEU A 85 7.21 -9.03 7.90
N ASN A 86 7.10 -9.98 6.99
CA ASN A 86 7.40 -11.38 7.20
C ASN A 86 8.58 -11.78 6.30
N PHE A 87 9.74 -11.99 6.91
CA PHE A 87 11.01 -12.26 6.23
C PHE A 87 11.17 -13.74 5.82
N GLU A 88 10.20 -14.59 6.19
CA GLU A 88 10.17 -16.00 5.81
C GLU A 88 9.23 -16.28 4.63
N GLU A 89 8.36 -15.32 4.30
CA GLU A 89 7.36 -15.45 3.24
C GLU A 89 7.72 -14.59 2.03
N ASN A 90 7.51 -15.14 0.83
CA ASN A 90 7.80 -14.47 -0.41
C ASN A 90 6.86 -13.29 -0.68
N TYR A 91 7.33 -12.37 -1.48
CA TYR A 91 6.52 -11.27 -2.00
C TYR A 91 5.36 -11.88 -2.84
N PHE A 92 4.14 -11.42 -2.74
CA PHE A 92 3.71 -10.16 -2.14
C PHE A 92 3.01 -10.32 -0.76
N TRP A 93 2.93 -11.50 -0.17
CA TRP A 93 2.45 -11.64 1.21
C TRP A 93 3.51 -11.24 2.22
N GLY A 94 4.75 -11.64 2.01
CA GLY A 94 5.91 -11.27 2.81
C GLY A 94 6.96 -10.47 2.04
N VAL A 95 8.17 -10.39 2.58
CA VAL A 95 9.27 -9.57 2.05
C VAL A 95 10.57 -10.35 1.84
N LYS A 96 10.55 -11.69 1.92
CA LYS A 96 11.73 -12.56 1.86
C LYS A 96 12.56 -12.36 0.60
N ASP A 97 11.91 -12.30 -0.56
CA ASP A 97 12.55 -12.18 -1.88
C ASP A 97 12.37 -10.77 -2.48
N PHE A 98 12.27 -9.75 -1.62
CA PHE A 98 11.99 -8.37 -1.98
C PHE A 98 12.95 -7.80 -3.03
N THR A 99 14.24 -8.13 -2.93
CA THR A 99 15.28 -7.71 -3.87
C THR A 99 15.10 -8.27 -5.27
N ARG A 100 14.30 -9.31 -5.45
CA ARG A 100 13.97 -9.88 -6.78
C ARG A 100 13.05 -8.95 -7.59
N TYR A 101 12.24 -8.14 -6.92
CA TYR A 101 11.22 -7.27 -7.52
C TYR A 101 11.64 -5.80 -7.55
N PHE A 102 12.54 -5.43 -6.64
CA PHE A 102 13.00 -4.06 -6.46
C PHE A 102 14.52 -4.01 -6.44
N ASP A 103 15.10 -2.97 -7.04
CA ASP A 103 16.56 -2.84 -7.21
C ASP A 103 17.31 -2.55 -5.89
N LYS A 104 16.60 -2.63 -4.78
CA LYS A 104 17.13 -2.40 -3.42
C LYS A 104 16.48 -3.35 -2.41
N GLY A 105 17.19 -3.61 -1.31
CA GLY A 105 16.63 -4.29 -0.16
C GLY A 105 15.66 -3.41 0.62
N LEU A 106 14.86 -4.03 1.46
CA LEU A 106 14.00 -3.32 2.42
C LEU A 106 14.87 -2.68 3.50
N ASP A 107 14.75 -1.36 3.68
CA ASP A 107 15.38 -0.62 4.77
C ASP A 107 14.38 -0.43 5.92
N LEU A 108 14.37 -1.40 6.84
CA LEU A 108 13.44 -1.41 7.97
C LEU A 108 13.59 -0.17 8.87
N GLU A 109 14.82 0.33 9.03
CA GLU A 109 15.06 1.51 9.87
C GLU A 109 14.48 2.79 9.27
N GLN A 110 14.41 2.90 7.96
CA GLN A 110 13.69 4.00 7.30
C GLN A 110 12.17 3.80 7.34
N VAL A 111 11.69 2.56 7.15
CA VAL A 111 10.26 2.22 7.24
C VAL A 111 9.69 2.58 8.61
N LYS A 112 10.40 2.29 9.70
CA LYS A 112 10.01 2.61 11.09
C LYS A 112 9.78 4.11 11.33
N LYS A 113 10.41 4.98 10.54
CA LYS A 113 10.28 6.45 10.70
C LYS A 113 9.01 7.02 10.10
N VAL A 114 8.26 6.22 9.34
CA VAL A 114 7.05 6.68 8.66
C VAL A 114 5.83 6.34 9.52
N PRO A 115 5.07 7.33 10.00
CA PRO A 115 3.81 7.08 10.70
C PRO A 115 2.80 6.41 9.77
N VAL A 116 2.10 5.38 10.28
CA VAL A 116 1.13 4.59 9.54
C VAL A 116 -0.24 4.72 10.17
N GLN A 117 -1.23 5.11 9.38
CA GLN A 117 -2.64 4.94 9.69
C GLN A 117 -3.19 3.77 8.88
N ILE A 118 -4.00 2.93 9.51
CA ILE A 118 -4.78 1.87 8.85
C ILE A 118 -6.24 2.19 9.07
N THR A 119 -7.07 2.09 8.04
CA THR A 119 -8.52 2.30 8.12
C THR A 119 -9.27 1.13 7.51
N VAL A 120 -10.42 0.76 8.11
CA VAL A 120 -11.32 -0.28 7.58
C VAL A 120 -12.73 -0.04 8.09
N GLY A 121 -13.74 -0.30 7.28
CA GLY A 121 -15.13 -0.29 7.72
C GLY A 121 -15.42 -1.43 8.68
N GLU A 122 -16.23 -1.18 9.71
CA GLU A 122 -16.62 -2.18 10.71
C GLU A 122 -17.35 -3.38 10.08
N LEU A 123 -18.13 -3.11 9.04
CA LEU A 123 -18.94 -4.10 8.32
C LEU A 123 -18.21 -4.72 7.11
N ASP A 124 -16.94 -4.37 6.86
CA ASP A 124 -16.12 -4.98 5.79
C ASP A 124 -15.64 -6.39 6.15
N THR A 125 -16.61 -7.23 6.50
CA THR A 125 -16.42 -8.61 6.98
C THR A 125 -16.66 -9.67 5.91
N LYS A 126 -16.85 -9.26 4.65
CA LYS A 126 -17.01 -10.19 3.52
C LYS A 126 -15.79 -11.11 3.42
N PHE A 127 -16.07 -12.42 3.25
CA PHE A 127 -15.02 -13.41 2.99
C PHE A 127 -14.23 -13.09 1.71
N ILE A 128 -12.92 -12.97 1.81
CA ILE A 128 -12.00 -12.66 0.72
C ILE A 128 -10.89 -13.70 0.52
N GLY A 129 -11.16 -14.92 0.99
CA GLY A 129 -10.25 -16.06 0.92
C GLY A 129 -9.50 -16.30 2.22
N ASP A 130 -9.07 -17.55 2.39
CA ASP A 130 -8.28 -17.97 3.54
C ASP A 130 -6.86 -17.41 3.51
N SER A 131 -6.38 -17.00 4.66
CA SER A 131 -4.98 -16.67 4.88
C SER A 131 -4.64 -16.78 6.36
N PRO A 132 -3.36 -16.95 6.74
CA PRO A 132 -2.96 -16.93 8.15
C PRO A 132 -3.20 -15.58 8.84
N TYR A 133 -3.51 -14.55 8.07
CA TYR A 133 -3.74 -13.18 8.54
C TYR A 133 -5.21 -12.80 8.68
N GLY A 134 -6.13 -13.73 8.36
CA GLY A 134 -7.57 -13.53 8.46
C GLY A 134 -8.32 -13.81 7.15
N THR A 135 -9.63 -13.93 7.25
CA THR A 135 -10.54 -14.30 6.16
C THR A 135 -11.29 -13.12 5.55
N ASN A 136 -11.27 -11.98 6.23
CA ASN A 136 -11.90 -10.72 5.82
C ASN A 136 -10.95 -9.53 6.05
N ARG A 137 -11.34 -8.34 5.59
CA ARG A 137 -10.45 -7.17 5.67
C ARG A 137 -10.27 -6.66 7.09
N VAL A 138 -11.30 -6.72 7.93
CA VAL A 138 -11.18 -6.29 9.34
C VAL A 138 -10.13 -7.12 10.08
N GLU A 139 -10.17 -8.44 9.93
CA GLU A 139 -9.17 -9.33 10.51
C GLU A 139 -7.77 -9.05 9.96
N ARG A 140 -7.65 -8.91 8.63
CA ARG A 140 -6.35 -8.62 7.99
C ARG A 140 -5.77 -7.27 8.42
N MET A 141 -6.60 -6.25 8.66
CA MET A 141 -6.11 -4.94 9.16
C MET A 141 -5.66 -5.02 10.61
N ARG A 142 -6.34 -5.79 11.45
CA ARG A 142 -5.87 -6.07 12.83
C ARG A 142 -4.52 -6.81 12.82
N SER A 143 -4.40 -7.82 11.96
CA SER A 143 -3.15 -8.58 11.78
C SER A 143 -2.03 -7.70 11.21
N LEU A 144 -2.32 -6.84 10.25
CA LEU A 144 -1.34 -5.90 9.69
C LEU A 144 -0.83 -4.92 10.75
N LYS A 145 -1.74 -4.31 11.52
CA LYS A 145 -1.35 -3.43 12.64
C LYS A 145 -0.39 -4.14 13.58
N LYS A 146 -0.78 -5.33 14.06
CA LYS A 146 0.04 -6.12 14.96
C LYS A 146 1.43 -6.41 14.38
N ASN A 147 1.49 -6.88 13.13
CA ASN A 147 2.75 -7.19 12.45
C ASN A 147 3.67 -5.96 12.32
N LEU A 148 3.12 -4.81 11.94
CA LEU A 148 3.91 -3.59 11.81
C LEU A 148 4.41 -3.09 13.18
N GLU A 149 3.59 -3.15 14.23
CA GLU A 149 3.98 -2.76 15.59
C GLU A 149 5.05 -3.69 16.17
N GLU A 150 4.94 -5.01 15.95
CA GLU A 150 5.94 -5.99 16.34
C GLU A 150 7.30 -5.75 15.64
N ASN A 151 7.28 -5.14 14.46
CA ASN A 151 8.47 -4.71 13.73
C ASN A 151 8.92 -3.28 14.07
N GLY A 152 8.30 -2.63 15.06
CA GLY A 152 8.72 -1.34 15.61
C GLY A 152 8.17 -0.11 14.89
N LEU A 153 7.13 -0.23 14.07
CA LEU A 153 6.47 0.92 13.43
C LEU A 153 5.45 1.57 14.39
N GLN A 154 5.24 2.88 14.20
CA GLN A 154 4.15 3.61 14.84
C GLN A 154 2.89 3.49 13.98
N VAL A 155 1.87 2.80 14.50
CA VAL A 155 0.65 2.46 13.73
C VAL A 155 -0.61 2.83 14.52
N SER A 156 -1.54 3.52 13.86
CA SER A 156 -2.93 3.67 14.31
C SER A 156 -3.86 2.81 13.45
N LEU A 157 -4.89 2.23 14.05
CA LEU A 157 -5.97 1.51 13.34
C LEU A 157 -7.30 2.16 13.70
N GLU A 158 -8.01 2.62 12.70
CA GLU A 158 -9.38 3.13 12.83
C GLU A 158 -10.36 2.17 12.16
N ILE A 159 -11.27 1.62 12.97
CA ILE A 159 -12.40 0.83 12.49
C ILE A 159 -13.61 1.76 12.44
N LEU A 160 -14.07 2.05 11.24
CA LEU A 160 -15.11 3.06 10.98
C LEU A 160 -16.50 2.46 11.18
N PRO A 161 -17.26 2.92 12.19
CA PRO A 161 -18.53 2.31 12.55
C PRO A 161 -19.55 2.36 11.42
N GLY A 162 -20.25 1.25 11.20
CA GLY A 162 -21.35 1.13 10.25
C GLY A 162 -20.95 1.16 8.76
N LEU A 163 -19.66 1.27 8.42
CA LEU A 163 -19.21 1.30 7.04
C LEU A 163 -18.84 -0.08 6.50
N GLU A 164 -19.26 -0.35 5.29
CA GLU A 164 -18.84 -1.49 4.46
C GLU A 164 -17.60 -1.13 3.63
N HIS A 165 -17.15 -2.05 2.75
CA HIS A 165 -15.98 -1.83 1.89
C HIS A 165 -16.15 -0.73 0.86
N GLY A 166 -17.33 -0.59 0.30
CA GLY A 166 -17.63 0.36 -0.78
C GLY A 166 -18.97 1.02 -0.57
N ASP A 167 -19.09 1.92 0.40
CA ASP A 167 -20.34 2.67 0.60
C ASP A 167 -20.62 3.74 -0.47
N GLY A 168 -19.91 3.68 -1.61
CA GLY A 168 -20.16 4.49 -2.79
C GLY A 168 -20.85 3.76 -3.95
N GLU A 169 -21.10 2.45 -3.83
CA GLU A 169 -21.66 1.63 -4.93
C GLU A 169 -23.10 1.17 -4.68
N LYS A 170 -23.81 1.79 -3.76
CA LYS A 170 -25.25 1.58 -3.58
C LYS A 170 -26.03 2.75 -4.17
N GLU A 171 -26.18 2.75 -5.48
CA GLU A 171 -27.32 3.29 -6.20
C GLU A 171 -27.88 2.24 -7.16
#